data_fb47b547f5f65960857c8a59b03a2703
#
_entry.id   fb47b547f5f65960857c8a59b03a2703
#
_cell.length_a   1.000
_cell.length_b   1.000
_cell.length_c   1.000
_cell.angle_alpha   90.00
_cell.angle_beta   90.00
_cell.angle_gamma   90.00
#
_symmetry.space_group_name_H-M   'P 1'
#
loop_
_entity.id
_entity.type
_entity.pdbx_description
1 polymer ?
#
loop_
_entity_poly.entity_id
_entity_poly.type
_entity_poly.pdbx_seq_one_letter_code
_entity_poly.pdbx_strand_id
1 'polypeptide(L)'
;MASSGNPSRWDDLPDEILLQICSYLEPHHIAKLQLVSRSLRKVGLDNELWKLLSFESSQWYHLLRNRRKILRPPVERYGDTAHGDSMSLGANLGSSPTNGTYRDDFLTTSSLTCRSRKLQDMANWNPAFPGERVSWYDEYVQRHGPTCVNWLQTPRMHNRGAEAIMEARGMALYNPYNGNDGLGNMLAVSPLDDGSVCLWDVNGARGQQGSVIASSNPGILFIDGPGDQNSKRSKKIDTGVTECVSVNNDGHKAFFAVQGHLIEVDLHRLEVVSRESFEWSITTLSATHQGVPLTVGTSQGIHLHDFRTRAMASRDMAERLDGLRWDESDILKSIFDTKPLPPYAPLSQSTPISILHLPRPGLYDLVTDDIYVSGRFPSILHYDRRKFPAIVGSIFSNASIKSLTALPYPFSAVDAEVRRQAELTTEQVAQLKYDSEGRTLIAGGGYKSKGSLEIYGLSSAAGTGEKSMLQNSVTKNRQTAASSTILSVTNHGSKIVFSDGSGCIKWFERDGFTECRRMRIGHSDAEEVSSLFTSMAGPDDIARKIVSTKTKEGNDRANNDNILLWTGEKLGLVSFTKSPIFAETDFESQNPEVMVQNERRKEYIHQMRRALERQADEVKFIGRLSDPTYRPR
;
A
#
# COMPACT_ATOMS: atom_id res chain seq x y z
N MET A 1 -14.14 -41.64 25.96
CA MET A 1 -15.21 -41.00 26.75
C MET A 1 -15.13 -39.52 26.52
N ALA A 2 -15.95 -39.00 25.60
CA ALA A 2 -16.05 -37.58 25.35
C ALA A 2 -16.92 -36.95 26.45
N SER A 3 -16.37 -36.02 27.20
CA SER A 3 -17.13 -35.25 28.19
C SER A 3 -18.13 -34.37 27.43
N SER A 4 -19.42 -34.69 27.58
CA SER A 4 -20.52 -33.81 27.22
C SER A 4 -20.50 -32.63 28.20
N GLY A 5 -19.70 -31.61 27.91
CA GLY A 5 -19.81 -30.32 28.60
C GLY A 5 -21.18 -29.74 28.29
N ASN A 6 -21.98 -29.38 29.27
CA ASN A 6 -23.19 -28.59 29.09
C ASN A 6 -22.82 -27.36 28.23
N PRO A 7 -23.52 -27.10 27.10
CA PRO A 7 -23.29 -25.89 26.33
C PRO A 7 -23.50 -24.69 27.27
N SER A 8 -22.62 -23.71 27.17
CA SER A 8 -22.80 -22.47 27.94
C SER A 8 -24.09 -21.81 27.42
N ARG A 9 -24.85 -21.16 28.31
CA ARG A 9 -26.10 -20.46 27.94
C ARG A 9 -25.89 -19.43 26.78
N TRP A 10 -24.68 -19.03 26.53
CA TRP A 10 -24.32 -18.12 25.46
C TRP A 10 -24.29 -18.79 24.07
N ASP A 11 -23.92 -20.08 24.03
CA ASP A 11 -23.88 -20.84 22.76
C ASP A 11 -25.30 -21.20 22.27
N ASP A 12 -26.32 -21.05 23.12
CA ASP A 12 -27.74 -21.30 22.80
C ASP A 12 -28.45 -20.06 22.23
N LEU A 13 -27.80 -18.89 22.24
CA LEU A 13 -28.39 -17.66 21.66
C LEU A 13 -28.25 -17.63 20.15
N PRO A 14 -29.29 -17.17 19.43
CA PRO A 14 -29.19 -16.93 17.98
C PRO A 14 -28.06 -15.94 17.63
N ASP A 15 -27.38 -16.20 16.50
CA ASP A 15 -26.27 -15.37 16.02
C ASP A 15 -26.68 -13.89 15.91
N GLU A 16 -27.93 -13.59 15.55
CA GLU A 16 -28.46 -12.23 15.41
C GLU A 16 -28.48 -11.47 16.75
N ILE A 17 -28.84 -12.15 17.84
CA ILE A 17 -28.84 -11.54 19.18
C ILE A 17 -27.40 -11.31 19.63
N LEU A 18 -26.51 -12.26 19.39
CA LEU A 18 -25.08 -12.11 19.69
C LEU A 18 -24.47 -10.95 18.90
N LEU A 19 -24.77 -10.80 17.61
CA LEU A 19 -24.33 -9.67 16.78
C LEU A 19 -24.88 -8.34 17.30
N GLN A 20 -26.13 -8.31 17.75
CA GLN A 20 -26.72 -7.12 18.33
C GLN A 20 -26.00 -6.75 19.63
N ILE A 21 -25.67 -7.70 20.49
CA ILE A 21 -24.85 -7.47 21.69
C ILE A 21 -23.46 -6.95 21.30
N CYS A 22 -22.81 -7.57 20.31
CA CYS A 22 -21.50 -7.14 19.82
C CYS A 22 -21.53 -5.71 19.27
N SER A 23 -22.63 -5.26 18.69
CA SER A 23 -22.75 -3.89 18.16
C SER A 23 -22.70 -2.79 19.25
N TYR A 24 -22.92 -3.13 20.53
CA TYR A 24 -22.79 -2.23 21.68
C TYR A 24 -21.41 -2.30 22.34
N LEU A 25 -20.56 -3.26 21.94
CA LEU A 25 -19.23 -3.42 22.51
C LEU A 25 -18.20 -2.60 21.75
N GLU A 26 -17.17 -2.16 22.46
CA GLU A 26 -16.01 -1.56 21.81
C GLU A 26 -15.22 -2.61 21.02
N PRO A 27 -14.58 -2.24 19.90
CA PRO A 27 -13.88 -3.17 19.02
C PRO A 27 -12.87 -4.08 19.73
N HIS A 28 -12.19 -3.57 20.76
CA HIS A 28 -11.24 -4.36 21.53
C HIS A 28 -11.91 -5.43 22.41
N HIS A 29 -13.15 -5.23 22.85
CA HIS A 29 -13.92 -6.24 23.57
C HIS A 29 -14.41 -7.33 22.62
N ILE A 30 -14.85 -6.95 21.40
CA ILE A 30 -15.22 -7.92 20.36
C ILE A 30 -14.02 -8.80 19.98
N ALA A 31 -12.83 -8.20 19.85
CA ALA A 31 -11.61 -8.96 19.61
C ALA A 31 -11.29 -9.96 20.75
N LYS A 32 -11.54 -9.60 22.02
CA LYS A 32 -11.39 -10.50 23.17
C LYS A 32 -12.41 -11.63 23.17
N LEU A 33 -13.65 -11.37 22.74
CA LEU A 33 -14.68 -12.42 22.62
C LEU A 33 -14.28 -13.55 21.69
N GLN A 34 -13.48 -13.26 20.65
CA GLN A 34 -12.98 -14.27 19.72
C GLN A 34 -12.09 -15.34 20.38
N LEU A 35 -11.56 -15.06 21.58
CA LEU A 35 -10.69 -15.96 22.33
C LEU A 35 -11.48 -16.86 23.31
N VAL A 36 -12.78 -16.61 23.52
CA VAL A 36 -13.59 -17.31 24.54
C VAL A 36 -14.12 -18.65 24.04
N SER A 37 -14.73 -18.69 22.85
CA SER A 37 -15.25 -19.92 22.25
C SER A 37 -15.21 -19.87 20.72
N ARG A 38 -15.32 -21.04 20.06
CA ARG A 38 -15.38 -21.12 18.60
C ARG A 38 -16.62 -20.46 18.02
N SER A 39 -17.76 -20.56 18.70
CA SER A 39 -19.02 -19.91 18.33
C SER A 39 -18.87 -18.40 18.40
N LEU A 40 -18.43 -17.85 19.53
CA LEU A 40 -18.20 -16.42 19.70
C LEU A 40 -17.12 -15.88 18.76
N ARG A 41 -16.10 -16.69 18.41
CA ARG A 41 -15.12 -16.30 17.39
C ARG A 41 -15.77 -16.10 16.02
N LYS A 42 -16.68 -17.00 15.61
CA LYS A 42 -17.39 -16.89 14.32
C LYS A 42 -18.22 -15.60 14.29
N VAL A 43 -18.99 -15.34 15.35
CA VAL A 43 -19.81 -14.13 15.50
C VAL A 43 -18.93 -12.88 15.59
N GLY A 44 -17.86 -12.93 16.39
CA GLY A 44 -16.92 -11.82 16.56
C GLY A 44 -16.08 -11.50 15.32
N LEU A 45 -16.07 -12.36 14.29
CA LEU A 45 -15.45 -12.12 12.98
C LEU A 45 -16.48 -11.79 11.89
N ASP A 46 -17.75 -11.51 12.27
CA ASP A 46 -18.77 -11.14 11.30
C ASP A 46 -18.34 -9.94 10.44
N ASN A 47 -18.42 -10.14 9.12
CA ASN A 47 -17.87 -9.18 8.17
C ASN A 47 -18.69 -7.88 8.08
N GLU A 48 -20.02 -7.96 8.22
CA GLU A 48 -20.88 -6.76 8.18
C GLU A 48 -20.74 -5.93 9.47
N LEU A 49 -20.57 -6.57 10.63
CA LEU A 49 -20.27 -5.89 11.88
C LEU A 49 -18.97 -5.07 11.76
N TRP A 50 -17.88 -5.67 11.28
CA TRP A 50 -16.61 -4.99 11.14
C TRP A 50 -16.62 -3.91 10.04
N LYS A 51 -17.41 -4.09 8.99
CA LYS A 51 -17.66 -3.07 7.97
C LYS A 51 -18.34 -1.84 8.58
N LEU A 52 -19.36 -2.05 9.41
CA LEU A 52 -20.03 -0.97 10.12
C LEU A 52 -19.08 -0.22 11.05
N LEU A 53 -18.28 -0.94 11.84
CA LEU A 53 -17.28 -0.36 12.74
C LEU A 53 -16.21 0.43 11.97
N SER A 54 -15.73 -0.11 10.84
CA SER A 54 -14.78 0.57 9.96
C SER A 54 -15.36 1.85 9.36
N PHE A 55 -16.64 1.84 9.00
CA PHE A 55 -17.33 3.01 8.50
C PHE A 55 -17.49 4.08 9.60
N GLU A 56 -17.98 3.71 10.78
CA GLU A 56 -18.23 4.64 11.89
C GLU A 56 -16.98 5.34 12.41
N SER A 57 -15.85 4.62 12.41
CA SER A 57 -14.55 5.13 12.82
C SER A 57 -13.78 5.82 11.69
N SER A 58 -14.29 5.80 10.45
CA SER A 58 -13.61 6.38 9.30
C SER A 58 -13.55 7.91 9.36
N GLN A 59 -12.42 8.47 8.92
CA GLN A 59 -12.26 9.91 8.75
C GLN A 59 -13.31 10.50 7.78
N TRP A 60 -13.68 9.72 6.77
CA TRP A 60 -14.71 10.08 5.81
C TRP A 60 -16.06 10.38 6.50
N TYR A 61 -16.51 9.49 7.40
CA TYR A 61 -17.76 9.65 8.13
C TYR A 61 -17.70 10.82 9.12
N HIS A 62 -16.55 11.01 9.78
CA HIS A 62 -16.35 12.17 10.68
C HIS A 62 -16.42 13.48 9.91
N LEU A 63 -15.79 13.59 8.74
CA LEU A 63 -15.87 14.78 7.89
C LEU A 63 -17.28 15.04 7.39
N LEU A 64 -18.01 13.99 6.98
CA LEU A 64 -19.42 14.12 6.58
C LEU A 64 -20.31 14.63 7.72
N ARG A 65 -20.16 14.06 8.93
CA ARG A 65 -20.89 14.53 10.11
C ARG A 65 -20.59 15.98 10.46
N ASN A 66 -19.34 16.38 10.42
CA ASN A 66 -18.94 17.77 10.71
C ASN A 66 -19.51 18.73 9.66
N ARG A 67 -19.46 18.38 8.38
CA ARG A 67 -20.09 19.18 7.29
C ARG A 67 -21.59 19.34 7.53
N ARG A 68 -22.30 18.27 7.87
CA ARG A 68 -23.74 18.32 8.16
C ARG A 68 -24.07 19.15 9.41
N LYS A 69 -23.21 19.17 10.44
CA LYS A 69 -23.38 20.03 11.60
C LYS A 69 -23.27 21.51 11.25
N ILE A 70 -22.33 21.88 10.37
CA ILE A 70 -22.13 23.26 9.93
C ILE A 70 -23.30 23.73 9.06
N LEU A 71 -23.84 22.86 8.21
CA LEU A 71 -24.94 23.17 7.30
C LEU A 71 -26.33 23.19 7.97
N ARG A 72 -26.48 22.64 9.19
CA ARG A 72 -27.72 22.76 9.95
C ARG A 72 -27.80 24.18 10.50
N PRO A 73 -28.88 24.94 10.22
CA PRO A 73 -29.10 26.21 10.90
C PRO A 73 -29.12 25.97 12.42
N PRO A 74 -28.62 26.90 13.23
CA PRO A 74 -28.73 26.79 14.66
C PRO A 74 -30.23 26.66 15.00
N VAL A 75 -30.57 25.51 15.61
CA VAL A 75 -31.91 25.38 16.22
C VAL A 75 -31.90 26.40 17.35
N GLU A 76 -32.58 27.53 17.15
CA GLU A 76 -32.88 28.45 18.22
C GLU A 76 -33.53 27.61 19.32
N ARG A 77 -32.78 27.38 20.39
CA ARG A 77 -33.37 26.92 21.64
C ARG A 77 -34.19 28.12 22.13
N TYR A 78 -35.47 28.12 21.80
CA TYR A 78 -36.41 28.92 22.53
C TYR A 78 -36.30 28.47 23.99
N GLY A 79 -35.50 29.23 24.74
CA GLY A 79 -35.38 29.08 26.17
C GLY A 79 -36.74 29.41 26.78
N ASP A 80 -37.24 28.50 27.59
CA ASP A 80 -38.22 28.76 28.59
C ASP A 80 -37.71 29.89 29.51
N THR A 81 -38.10 31.11 29.17
CA THR A 81 -38.17 32.21 30.16
C THR A 81 -39.64 32.51 30.33
N ALA A 82 -40.21 31.86 31.36
CA ALA A 82 -41.43 32.32 31.98
C ALA A 82 -41.18 33.68 32.60
N HIS A 83 -41.86 34.69 32.15
CA HIS A 83 -42.50 35.71 33.00
C HIS A 83 -43.30 36.73 32.17
N GLY A 84 -44.57 36.76 32.46
CA GLY A 84 -45.34 37.97 32.78
C GLY A 84 -46.05 38.65 31.65
N ASP A 85 -47.39 38.63 31.79
CA ASP A 85 -48.37 39.64 31.49
C ASP A 85 -48.95 39.87 30.07
N SER A 86 -50.11 39.28 29.94
CA SER A 86 -51.43 39.94 29.73
C SER A 86 -51.80 40.46 28.36
N MET A 87 -53.06 40.18 28.06
CA MET A 87 -54.06 40.81 27.20
C MET A 87 -54.22 40.23 25.77
N SER A 88 -55.13 39.34 25.65
CA SER A 88 -56.54 39.40 25.22
C SER A 88 -56.85 39.44 23.73
N LEU A 89 -57.91 38.76 23.42
CA LEU A 89 -58.83 38.66 22.29
C LEU A 89 -58.44 37.72 21.19
N GLY A 90 -59.11 36.64 20.96
CA GLY A 90 -60.52 36.32 20.96
C GLY A 90 -60.83 35.49 19.78
N ALA A 91 -61.62 34.50 19.99
CA ALA A 91 -62.48 33.74 19.08
C ALA A 91 -62.17 32.25 18.80
N ASN A 92 -62.87 31.51 19.63
CA ASN A 92 -63.70 30.30 19.36
C ASN A 92 -63.57 29.54 18.02
N LEU A 93 -63.39 28.24 18.17
CA LEU A 93 -64.34 27.13 17.87
C LEU A 93 -63.49 25.85 17.79
N GLY A 94 -63.55 24.98 18.74
CA GLY A 94 -64.53 23.90 18.84
C GLY A 94 -64.02 22.62 18.19
N SER A 95 -63.52 21.69 18.98
CA SER A 95 -64.03 20.31 19.12
C SER A 95 -62.97 19.36 19.70
N SER A 96 -63.43 18.72 20.69
CA SER A 96 -63.09 17.58 21.52
C SER A 96 -61.94 16.64 21.15
N PRO A 97 -61.43 15.91 22.17
CA PRO A 97 -60.18 15.19 22.17
C PRO A 97 -60.38 13.76 21.71
N THR A 98 -59.51 13.25 20.88
CA THR A 98 -59.27 11.82 20.77
C THR A 98 -57.88 11.53 21.27
N ASN A 99 -57.89 10.81 22.36
CA ASN A 99 -56.75 10.13 22.97
C ASN A 99 -56.03 9.22 22.01
N GLY A 100 -54.74 9.15 22.12
CA GLY A 100 -54.01 7.94 21.95
C GLY A 100 -53.16 7.84 20.69
N THR A 101 -51.92 7.55 20.87
CA THR A 101 -51.01 6.84 19.92
C THR A 101 -50.19 7.64 18.91
N TYR A 102 -49.88 8.91 19.12
CA TYR A 102 -49.00 9.66 18.20
C TYR A 102 -47.54 9.82 18.67
N ARG A 103 -47.17 9.33 19.84
CA ARG A 103 -45.81 9.52 20.38
C ARG A 103 -44.85 8.37 20.01
N ASP A 104 -45.36 7.16 19.82
CA ASP A 104 -44.53 5.99 19.48
C ASP A 104 -44.22 5.91 17.98
N ASP A 105 -45.13 6.33 17.10
CA ASP A 105 -44.91 6.33 15.65
C ASP A 105 -43.90 7.40 15.20
N PHE A 106 -43.76 8.51 15.90
CA PHE A 106 -42.78 9.54 15.57
C PHE A 106 -41.35 9.12 15.97
N LEU A 107 -41.20 8.40 17.07
CA LEU A 107 -39.91 7.84 17.51
C LEU A 107 -39.48 6.69 16.60
N THR A 108 -40.39 5.81 16.19
CA THR A 108 -40.12 4.69 15.28
C THR A 108 -39.81 5.19 13.87
N THR A 109 -40.55 6.15 13.31
CA THR A 109 -40.26 6.75 12.00
C THR A 109 -38.95 7.53 12.01
N SER A 110 -38.62 8.26 13.05
CA SER A 110 -37.31 8.94 13.16
C SER A 110 -36.15 7.97 13.27
N SER A 111 -36.32 6.84 13.93
CA SER A 111 -35.29 5.80 14.04
C SER A 111 -35.07 5.05 12.71
N LEU A 112 -36.15 4.74 11.98
CA LEU A 112 -36.10 4.12 10.66
C LEU A 112 -35.43 5.02 9.62
N THR A 113 -35.76 6.32 9.61
CA THR A 113 -35.10 7.30 8.72
C THR A 113 -33.64 7.49 9.04
N CYS A 114 -33.27 7.46 10.32
CA CYS A 114 -31.87 7.53 10.76
C CYS A 114 -31.07 6.29 10.31
N ARG A 115 -31.66 5.10 10.44
CA ARG A 115 -31.04 3.83 9.99
C ARG A 115 -30.89 3.80 8.47
N SER A 116 -31.91 4.19 7.72
CA SER A 116 -31.86 4.26 6.26
C SER A 116 -30.76 5.22 5.78
N ARG A 117 -30.67 6.40 6.39
CA ARG A 117 -29.62 7.37 6.09
C ARG A 117 -28.21 6.83 6.40
N LYS A 118 -28.04 6.10 7.50
CA LYS A 118 -26.75 5.49 7.85
C LYS A 118 -26.33 4.43 6.83
N LEU A 119 -27.27 3.63 6.34
CA LEU A 119 -27.02 2.65 5.29
C LEU A 119 -26.64 3.34 3.96
N GLN A 120 -27.30 4.41 3.60
CA GLN A 120 -26.95 5.23 2.43
C GLN A 120 -25.54 5.82 2.56
N ASP A 121 -25.20 6.39 3.72
CA ASP A 121 -23.87 6.94 3.99
C ASP A 121 -22.80 5.86 3.88
N MET A 122 -23.05 4.67 4.45
CA MET A 122 -22.14 3.53 4.39
C MET A 122 -21.97 3.01 2.95
N ALA A 123 -23.03 2.99 2.13
CA ALA A 123 -22.94 2.60 0.72
C ALA A 123 -22.06 3.58 -0.08
N ASN A 124 -22.22 4.90 0.17
CA ASN A 124 -21.39 5.91 -0.47
C ASN A 124 -19.92 5.83 -0.05
N TRP A 125 -19.66 5.53 1.22
CA TRP A 125 -18.28 5.36 1.72
C TRP A 125 -17.63 4.09 1.18
N ASN A 126 -18.35 2.96 1.12
CA ASN A 126 -17.78 1.64 0.85
C ASN A 126 -16.81 1.64 -0.35
N PRO A 127 -15.48 1.43 -0.14
CA PRO A 127 -14.49 1.45 -1.22
C PRO A 127 -14.44 0.16 -2.04
N ALA A 128 -15.03 -0.95 -1.56
CA ALA A 128 -15.00 -2.24 -2.23
C ALA A 128 -15.85 -2.25 -3.49
N PHE A 129 -15.39 -2.96 -4.52
CA PHE A 129 -16.11 -3.20 -5.76
C PHE A 129 -16.82 -4.56 -5.75
N PRO A 130 -17.86 -4.76 -6.60
CA PRO A 130 -18.47 -6.07 -6.80
C PRO A 130 -17.42 -7.11 -7.22
N GLY A 131 -17.44 -8.28 -6.60
CA GLY A 131 -16.43 -9.33 -6.82
C GLY A 131 -15.18 -9.22 -5.94
N GLU A 132 -14.94 -8.11 -5.26
CA GLU A 132 -13.86 -7.95 -4.30
C GLU A 132 -14.26 -8.53 -2.93
N ARG A 133 -13.54 -9.54 -2.46
CA ARG A 133 -13.75 -10.11 -1.12
C ARG A 133 -12.87 -9.39 -0.12
N VAL A 134 -13.46 -8.56 0.72
CA VAL A 134 -12.77 -7.80 1.77
C VAL A 134 -13.04 -8.43 3.11
N SER A 135 -12.00 -8.76 3.87
CA SER A 135 -12.09 -9.06 5.29
C SER A 135 -12.12 -7.75 6.07
N TRP A 136 -13.30 -7.33 6.51
CA TRP A 136 -13.44 -6.05 7.20
C TRP A 136 -12.82 -6.04 8.59
N TYR A 137 -12.62 -7.21 9.21
CA TYR A 137 -11.83 -7.31 10.44
C TYR A 137 -10.38 -6.89 10.20
N ASP A 138 -9.72 -7.46 9.18
CA ASP A 138 -8.35 -7.11 8.84
C ASP A 138 -8.25 -5.65 8.37
N GLU A 139 -9.23 -5.17 7.58
CA GLU A 139 -9.33 -3.75 7.20
C GLU A 139 -9.42 -2.84 8.43
N TYR A 140 -10.22 -3.21 9.44
CA TYR A 140 -10.32 -2.45 10.67
C TYR A 140 -8.99 -2.40 11.42
N VAL A 141 -8.31 -3.55 11.56
CA VAL A 141 -6.99 -3.64 12.20
C VAL A 141 -5.97 -2.78 11.46
N GLN A 142 -5.95 -2.84 10.13
CA GLN A 142 -5.05 -2.03 9.32
C GLN A 142 -5.33 -0.52 9.39
N ARG A 143 -6.58 -0.12 9.64
CA ARG A 143 -6.97 1.29 9.79
C ARG A 143 -6.68 1.85 11.18
N HIS A 144 -6.93 1.06 12.24
CA HIS A 144 -6.98 1.54 13.61
C HIS A 144 -6.07 0.78 14.58
N GLY A 145 -5.60 -0.41 14.21
CA GLY A 145 -4.71 -1.21 15.04
C GLY A 145 -3.32 -0.54 15.20
N PRO A 146 -2.52 -0.98 16.16
CA PRO A 146 -1.14 -0.52 16.31
C PRO A 146 -0.31 -0.93 15.08
N THR A 147 0.75 -0.18 14.78
CA THR A 147 1.70 -0.52 13.72
C THR A 147 3.10 -0.56 14.28
N CYS A 148 3.89 -1.46 13.72
CA CYS A 148 5.29 -1.61 14.06
C CYS A 148 6.11 -1.84 12.80
N VAL A 149 7.35 -1.32 12.76
CA VAL A 149 8.33 -1.64 11.73
C VAL A 149 9.26 -2.70 12.29
N ASN A 150 9.33 -3.84 11.60
CA ASN A 150 10.25 -4.91 11.93
C ASN A 150 11.38 -4.89 10.89
N TRP A 151 12.60 -4.65 11.33
CA TRP A 151 13.75 -4.61 10.44
C TRP A 151 14.24 -6.03 10.18
N LEU A 152 14.37 -6.39 8.89
CA LEU A 152 14.89 -7.70 8.49
C LEU A 152 16.36 -7.82 8.87
N GLN A 153 16.82 -9.05 9.07
CA GLN A 153 18.20 -9.35 9.40
C GLN A 153 19.17 -8.67 8.43
N THR A 154 20.11 -7.88 8.95
CA THR A 154 21.14 -7.24 8.16
C THR A 154 22.23 -8.27 7.83
N PRO A 155 22.50 -8.59 6.54
CA PRO A 155 23.54 -9.53 6.19
C PRO A 155 24.92 -8.99 6.62
N ARG A 156 25.75 -9.87 7.18
CA ARG A 156 27.10 -9.55 7.64
C ARG A 156 28.10 -10.42 6.90
N MET A 157 29.15 -9.81 6.41
CA MET A 157 30.29 -10.51 5.81
C MET A 157 31.45 -10.55 6.79
N HIS A 158 31.94 -11.76 7.07
CA HIS A 158 33.16 -11.97 7.85
C HIS A 158 34.37 -11.89 6.93
N ASN A 159 35.09 -10.81 6.93
CA ASN A 159 36.29 -10.65 6.14
C ASN A 159 37.48 -10.33 7.07
N ARG A 160 38.40 -11.29 7.24
CA ARG A 160 39.68 -11.16 7.98
C ARG A 160 39.56 -10.49 9.37
N GLY A 161 38.52 -10.84 10.15
CA GLY A 161 38.36 -10.34 11.52
C GLY A 161 37.61 -9.02 11.65
N ALA A 162 37.13 -8.44 10.55
CA ALA A 162 36.21 -7.30 10.57
C ALA A 162 34.83 -7.75 10.05
N GLU A 163 33.79 -7.47 10.82
CA GLU A 163 32.41 -7.64 10.37
C GLU A 163 32.01 -6.39 9.57
N ALA A 164 31.65 -6.58 8.31
CA ALA A 164 31.08 -5.54 7.47
C ALA A 164 29.59 -5.78 7.28
N ILE A 165 28.79 -4.76 7.54
CA ILE A 165 27.35 -4.75 7.29
C ILE A 165 27.13 -4.55 5.79
N MET A 166 26.29 -5.40 5.18
CA MET A 166 25.94 -5.32 3.76
C MET A 166 24.64 -4.55 3.57
N GLU A 167 24.67 -3.57 2.67
CA GLU A 167 23.51 -2.73 2.36
C GLU A 167 22.65 -3.37 1.25
N ALA A 168 21.34 -3.37 1.43
CA ALA A 168 20.39 -3.79 0.41
C ALA A 168 20.23 -2.70 -0.67
N ARG A 169 20.37 -3.04 -1.95
CA ARG A 169 20.38 -2.09 -3.08
C ARG A 169 19.16 -2.19 -3.99
N GLY A 170 18.11 -2.79 -3.52
CA GLY A 170 16.86 -2.93 -4.23
C GLY A 170 15.91 -3.83 -3.47
N MET A 171 14.72 -4.06 -4.01
CA MET A 171 13.74 -4.92 -3.35
C MET A 171 12.75 -5.48 -4.36
N ALA A 172 12.51 -6.78 -4.28
CA ALA A 172 11.38 -7.45 -4.91
C ALA A 172 10.82 -8.53 -4.00
N LEU A 173 9.58 -8.93 -4.24
CA LEU A 173 8.93 -10.02 -3.54
C LEU A 173 8.97 -11.28 -4.42
N TYR A 174 9.36 -12.39 -3.84
CA TYR A 174 9.40 -13.69 -4.49
C TYR A 174 8.47 -14.66 -3.78
N ASN A 175 7.45 -15.11 -4.49
CA ASN A 175 6.51 -16.13 -4.03
C ASN A 175 6.70 -17.38 -4.87
N PRO A 176 7.49 -18.37 -4.41
CA PRO A 176 7.71 -19.60 -5.16
C PRO A 176 6.38 -20.25 -5.54
N TYR A 177 6.27 -20.66 -6.81
CA TYR A 177 5.06 -21.29 -7.36
C TYR A 177 3.79 -20.44 -7.19
N ASN A 178 3.91 -19.10 -7.13
CA ASN A 178 2.80 -18.18 -6.87
C ASN A 178 2.01 -18.48 -5.57
N GLY A 179 2.69 -19.06 -4.55
CA GLY A 179 2.06 -19.45 -3.29
C GLY A 179 1.42 -20.86 -3.31
N ASN A 180 1.46 -21.58 -4.45
CA ASN A 180 0.88 -22.94 -4.56
C ASN A 180 1.82 -24.04 -4.08
N ASP A 181 2.87 -23.71 -3.35
CA ASP A 181 3.83 -24.67 -2.78
C ASP A 181 3.29 -25.41 -1.54
N GLY A 182 2.06 -25.11 -1.12
CA GLY A 182 1.44 -25.66 0.09
C GLY A 182 2.03 -25.16 1.41
N LEU A 183 3.12 -24.38 1.36
CA LEU A 183 3.80 -23.78 2.51
C LEU A 183 3.53 -22.28 2.61
N GLY A 184 3.03 -21.66 1.54
CA GLY A 184 2.78 -20.22 1.47
C GLY A 184 4.07 -19.39 1.59
N ASN A 185 5.19 -19.89 1.06
CA ASN A 185 6.49 -19.23 1.13
C ASN A 185 6.45 -17.84 0.48
N MET A 186 6.95 -16.86 1.19
CA MET A 186 7.09 -15.49 0.73
C MET A 186 8.46 -14.96 1.11
N LEU A 187 9.27 -14.63 0.10
CA LEU A 187 10.65 -14.22 0.28
C LEU A 187 10.86 -12.80 -0.24
N ALA A 188 11.66 -12.01 0.47
CA ALA A 188 12.21 -10.77 -0.08
C ALA A 188 13.52 -11.09 -0.80
N VAL A 189 13.72 -10.46 -1.96
CA VAL A 189 14.91 -10.59 -2.79
C VAL A 189 15.55 -9.22 -2.91
N SER A 190 16.85 -9.12 -2.63
CA SER A 190 17.60 -7.89 -2.82
C SER A 190 19.02 -8.18 -3.31
N PRO A 191 19.55 -7.37 -4.22
CA PRO A 191 20.99 -7.32 -4.46
C PRO A 191 21.66 -6.58 -3.31
N LEU A 192 22.82 -7.04 -2.89
CA LEU A 192 23.62 -6.38 -1.87
C LEU A 192 24.75 -5.55 -2.50
N ASP A 193 25.33 -4.65 -1.73
CA ASP A 193 26.40 -3.75 -2.20
C ASP A 193 27.73 -4.50 -2.52
N ASP A 194 27.91 -5.73 -2.03
CA ASP A 194 29.02 -6.61 -2.39
C ASP A 194 28.80 -7.39 -3.70
N GLY A 195 27.69 -7.15 -4.38
CA GLY A 195 27.32 -7.85 -5.62
C GLY A 195 26.75 -9.24 -5.41
N SER A 196 26.38 -9.62 -4.21
CA SER A 196 25.61 -10.85 -3.92
C SER A 196 24.11 -10.61 -4.04
N VAL A 197 23.35 -11.69 -4.10
CA VAL A 197 21.88 -11.70 -4.02
C VAL A 197 21.47 -12.40 -2.74
N CYS A 198 20.63 -11.76 -1.95
CA CYS A 198 20.18 -12.29 -0.67
C CYS A 198 18.66 -12.50 -0.65
N LEU A 199 18.22 -13.55 0.05
CA LEU A 199 16.83 -13.94 0.26
C LEU A 199 16.48 -13.93 1.74
N TRP A 200 15.35 -13.28 2.11
CA TRP A 200 14.84 -13.27 3.47
C TRP A 200 13.45 -13.90 3.56
N ASP A 201 13.17 -14.56 4.67
CA ASP A 201 11.84 -15.07 4.98
C ASP A 201 10.92 -13.95 5.47
N VAL A 202 9.91 -13.60 4.68
CA VAL A 202 8.98 -12.50 5.02
C VAL A 202 7.86 -12.98 5.94
N ASN A 203 7.42 -14.23 5.81
CA ASN A 203 6.25 -14.74 6.54
C ASN A 203 6.56 -15.85 7.57
N GLY A 204 7.84 -16.24 7.72
CA GLY A 204 8.25 -17.24 8.69
C GLY A 204 7.94 -18.68 8.29
N ALA A 205 7.69 -18.94 6.99
CA ALA A 205 7.34 -20.29 6.52
C ALA A 205 8.54 -21.24 6.47
N ARG A 206 9.75 -20.71 6.38
CA ARG A 206 11.00 -21.51 6.30
C ARG A 206 11.86 -21.48 7.55
N GLY A 207 11.50 -20.68 8.52
CA GLY A 207 12.27 -20.53 9.74
C GLY A 207 11.84 -19.32 10.55
N GLN A 208 12.82 -18.57 11.04
CA GLN A 208 12.55 -17.33 11.76
C GLN A 208 12.16 -16.23 10.77
N GLN A 209 11.00 -15.63 10.98
CA GLN A 209 10.54 -14.51 10.17
C GLN A 209 11.55 -13.36 10.21
N GLY A 210 11.84 -12.78 9.02
CA GLY A 210 12.82 -11.70 8.87
C GLY A 210 14.28 -12.16 8.75
N SER A 211 14.58 -13.46 8.92
CA SER A 211 15.96 -13.99 8.80
C SER A 211 16.39 -14.17 7.36
N VAL A 212 17.69 -14.12 7.13
CA VAL A 212 18.33 -14.49 5.86
C VAL A 212 18.24 -16.02 5.68
N ILE A 213 17.65 -16.46 4.56
CA ILE A 213 17.55 -17.87 4.22
C ILE A 213 18.74 -18.33 3.40
N ALA A 214 19.11 -17.52 2.41
CA ALA A 214 20.18 -17.84 1.49
C ALA A 214 20.83 -16.57 0.95
N SER A 215 22.10 -16.64 0.68
CA SER A 215 22.87 -15.61 -0.02
C SER A 215 23.76 -16.25 -1.07
N SER A 216 23.88 -15.61 -2.22
CA SER A 216 24.80 -16.04 -3.27
C SER A 216 26.25 -15.71 -2.91
N ASN A 217 27.18 -16.20 -3.73
CA ASN A 217 28.56 -15.76 -3.65
C ASN A 217 28.67 -14.25 -3.93
N PRO A 218 29.59 -13.55 -3.24
CA PRO A 218 29.87 -12.14 -3.51
C PRO A 218 30.31 -11.91 -4.96
N GLY A 219 29.90 -10.79 -5.54
CA GLY A 219 30.34 -10.35 -6.86
C GLY A 219 29.68 -11.01 -8.05
N ILE A 220 28.66 -11.87 -7.88
CA ILE A 220 27.94 -12.48 -9.02
C ILE A 220 27.26 -11.44 -9.92
N LEU A 221 26.91 -10.28 -9.36
CA LEU A 221 26.28 -9.17 -10.09
C LEU A 221 27.31 -8.17 -10.63
N PHE A 222 28.60 -8.33 -10.38
CA PHE A 222 29.60 -7.43 -10.96
C PHE A 222 29.82 -7.75 -12.45
N ILE A 223 29.99 -6.72 -13.25
CA ILE A 223 30.15 -6.81 -14.71
C ILE A 223 31.48 -7.50 -15.03
N ASP A 224 32.53 -7.18 -14.29
CA ASP A 224 33.90 -7.71 -14.48
C ASP A 224 34.11 -9.08 -13.82
N GLY A 225 33.04 -9.69 -13.31
CA GLY A 225 33.10 -10.94 -12.53
C GLY A 225 33.56 -10.74 -11.09
N PRO A 226 33.67 -11.81 -10.28
CA PRO A 226 34.16 -11.72 -8.92
C PRO A 226 35.61 -11.22 -8.95
N GLY A 227 35.79 -9.97 -8.58
CA GLY A 227 37.10 -9.32 -8.61
C GLY A 227 38.07 -10.00 -7.64
N ASP A 228 39.35 -10.09 -8.04
CA ASP A 228 40.43 -10.51 -7.16
C ASP A 228 40.35 -9.72 -5.84
N GLN A 229 40.47 -10.41 -4.71
CA GLN A 229 40.35 -9.83 -3.34
C GLN A 229 41.30 -8.66 -3.05
N ASN A 230 42.26 -8.39 -3.94
CA ASN A 230 43.24 -7.32 -3.85
C ASN A 230 42.93 -6.09 -4.71
N SER A 231 41.87 -6.06 -5.50
CA SER A 231 41.55 -4.88 -6.30
C SER A 231 40.94 -3.79 -5.43
N LYS A 232 41.58 -2.62 -5.38
CA LYS A 232 41.10 -1.40 -4.70
C LYS A 232 39.87 -0.76 -5.38
N ARG A 233 39.15 -1.48 -6.22
CA ARG A 233 37.94 -0.97 -6.89
C ARG A 233 36.82 -0.81 -5.88
N SER A 234 36.03 0.22 -6.06
CA SER A 234 34.76 0.39 -5.35
C SER A 234 33.89 -0.83 -5.63
N LYS A 235 33.69 -1.70 -4.64
CA LYS A 235 32.92 -2.95 -4.76
C LYS A 235 31.41 -2.71 -4.64
N LYS A 236 30.96 -1.45 -4.57
CA LYS A 236 29.55 -1.13 -4.41
C LYS A 236 28.83 -1.15 -5.76
N ILE A 237 27.71 -1.85 -5.80
CA ILE A 237 26.76 -1.74 -6.89
C ILE A 237 26.04 -0.40 -6.75
N ASP A 238 26.30 0.51 -7.66
CA ASP A 238 25.50 1.72 -7.81
C ASP A 238 24.47 1.49 -8.91
N THR A 239 23.29 1.06 -8.51
CA THR A 239 22.17 0.90 -9.44
C THR A 239 21.52 2.24 -9.77
N GLY A 240 21.69 3.27 -8.92
CA GLY A 240 21.15 4.61 -9.09
C GLY A 240 19.61 4.69 -9.14
N VAL A 241 18.88 3.57 -9.02
CA VAL A 241 17.45 3.47 -9.30
C VAL A 241 16.74 2.62 -8.25
N THR A 242 15.50 2.97 -7.94
CA THR A 242 14.68 2.27 -6.94
C THR A 242 14.01 1.00 -7.46
N GLU A 243 13.89 0.82 -8.77
CA GLU A 243 13.20 -0.32 -9.39
C GLU A 243 14.13 -1.13 -10.30
N CYS A 244 15.24 -1.57 -9.73
CA CYS A 244 16.24 -2.35 -10.46
C CYS A 244 16.10 -3.86 -10.30
N VAL A 245 15.06 -4.33 -9.62
CA VAL A 245 14.80 -5.76 -9.38
C VAL A 245 13.40 -6.13 -9.82
N SER A 246 13.29 -7.17 -10.63
CA SER A 246 12.01 -7.78 -11.01
C SER A 246 12.10 -9.30 -10.88
N VAL A 247 11.05 -9.96 -10.40
CA VAL A 247 11.05 -11.40 -10.10
C VAL A 247 9.97 -12.12 -10.89
N ASN A 248 10.35 -13.18 -11.55
CA ASN A 248 9.46 -14.14 -12.20
C ASN A 248 9.22 -15.32 -11.24
N ASN A 249 8.07 -15.33 -10.59
CA ASN A 249 7.71 -16.35 -9.60
C ASN A 249 7.56 -17.74 -10.22
N ASP A 250 6.99 -17.83 -11.43
CA ASP A 250 6.75 -19.12 -12.11
C ASP A 250 8.06 -19.74 -12.64
N GLY A 251 8.96 -18.87 -13.10
CA GLY A 251 10.25 -19.30 -13.63
C GLY A 251 11.37 -19.36 -12.59
N HIS A 252 11.10 -18.99 -11.33
CA HIS A 252 12.08 -18.93 -10.23
C HIS A 252 13.32 -18.09 -10.55
N LYS A 253 13.13 -16.98 -11.27
CA LYS A 253 14.20 -16.12 -11.77
C LYS A 253 14.03 -14.69 -11.30
N ALA A 254 15.14 -14.04 -11.01
CA ALA A 254 15.19 -12.62 -10.74
C ALA A 254 16.04 -11.90 -11.79
N PHE A 255 15.59 -10.71 -12.15
CA PHE A 255 16.26 -9.81 -13.09
C PHE A 255 16.80 -8.62 -12.32
N PHE A 256 18.11 -8.40 -12.40
CA PHE A 256 18.81 -7.31 -11.75
C PHE A 256 19.37 -6.36 -12.80
N ALA A 257 19.08 -5.07 -12.64
CA ALA A 257 19.67 -4.03 -13.45
C ALA A 257 20.93 -3.50 -12.78
N VAL A 258 22.07 -3.65 -13.44
CA VAL A 258 23.36 -3.15 -12.97
C VAL A 258 23.96 -2.30 -14.09
N GLN A 259 23.87 -0.97 -13.94
CA GLN A 259 24.24 -0.03 -15.00
C GLN A 259 23.50 -0.32 -16.31
N GLY A 260 24.21 -0.61 -17.39
CA GLY A 260 23.62 -1.01 -18.68
C GLY A 260 23.40 -2.52 -18.85
N HIS A 261 23.56 -3.32 -17.79
CA HIS A 261 23.46 -4.77 -17.88
C HIS A 261 22.22 -5.29 -17.14
N LEU A 262 21.49 -6.18 -17.80
CA LEU A 262 20.41 -6.98 -17.21
C LEU A 262 20.97 -8.35 -16.88
N ILE A 263 20.98 -8.68 -15.61
CA ILE A 263 21.51 -9.96 -15.10
C ILE A 263 20.34 -10.82 -14.64
N GLU A 264 20.20 -11.99 -15.23
CA GLU A 264 19.22 -12.99 -14.86
C GLU A 264 19.85 -13.99 -13.90
N VAL A 265 19.24 -14.17 -12.73
CA VAL A 265 19.69 -15.08 -11.67
C VAL A 265 18.61 -16.10 -11.37
N ASP A 266 18.99 -17.37 -11.28
CA ASP A 266 18.15 -18.45 -10.78
C ASP A 266 18.09 -18.36 -9.25
N LEU A 267 16.88 -18.18 -8.70
CA LEU A 267 16.67 -18.01 -7.26
C LEU A 267 16.76 -19.31 -6.45
N HIS A 268 16.72 -20.48 -7.11
CA HIS A 268 16.92 -21.77 -6.44
C HIS A 268 18.39 -22.09 -6.27
N ARG A 269 19.23 -21.75 -7.28
CA ARG A 269 20.67 -22.00 -7.28
C ARG A 269 21.49 -20.82 -6.84
N LEU A 270 20.92 -19.62 -6.91
CA LEU A 270 21.60 -18.33 -6.72
C LEU A 270 22.81 -18.17 -7.65
N GLU A 271 22.64 -18.59 -8.90
CA GLU A 271 23.63 -18.51 -9.96
C GLU A 271 23.12 -17.66 -11.12
N VAL A 272 24.04 -17.00 -11.82
CA VAL A 272 23.72 -16.20 -13.01
C VAL A 272 23.40 -17.11 -14.17
N VAL A 273 22.22 -16.95 -14.74
CA VAL A 273 21.74 -17.69 -15.93
C VAL A 273 22.16 -17.00 -17.22
N SER A 274 21.94 -15.68 -17.29
CA SER A 274 22.28 -14.89 -18.47
C SER A 274 22.66 -13.47 -18.08
N ARG A 275 23.41 -12.81 -18.98
CA ARG A 275 23.76 -11.40 -18.87
C ARG A 275 23.54 -10.77 -20.24
N GLU A 276 22.73 -9.73 -20.26
CA GLU A 276 22.48 -8.95 -21.46
C GLU A 276 22.91 -7.51 -21.25
N SER A 277 23.55 -6.94 -22.27
CA SER A 277 23.99 -5.55 -22.22
C SER A 277 23.11 -4.68 -23.10
N PHE A 278 22.73 -3.54 -22.59
CA PHE A 278 22.02 -2.48 -23.29
C PHE A 278 22.98 -1.33 -23.55
N GLU A 279 22.75 -0.61 -24.62
CA GLU A 279 23.58 0.55 -24.98
C GLU A 279 23.55 1.64 -23.91
N TRP A 280 22.42 1.77 -23.21
CA TRP A 280 22.18 2.79 -22.19
C TRP A 280 21.93 2.20 -20.82
N SER A 281 22.28 2.94 -19.78
CA SER A 281 22.02 2.53 -18.40
C SER A 281 20.54 2.24 -18.16
N ILE A 282 20.24 1.10 -17.58
CA ILE A 282 18.89 0.69 -17.19
C ILE A 282 18.45 1.54 -16.00
N THR A 283 17.26 2.10 -16.08
CA THR A 283 16.71 2.98 -15.06
C THR A 283 15.54 2.37 -14.31
N THR A 284 14.81 1.44 -14.96
CA THR A 284 13.67 0.76 -14.33
C THR A 284 13.33 -0.55 -15.06
N LEU A 285 12.73 -1.47 -14.36
CA LEU A 285 12.19 -2.73 -14.88
C LEU A 285 10.69 -2.80 -14.58
N SER A 286 9.91 -3.34 -15.51
CA SER A 286 8.51 -3.69 -15.24
C SER A 286 8.42 -4.89 -14.30
N ALA A 287 7.26 -5.09 -13.66
CA ALA A 287 6.93 -6.39 -13.08
C ALA A 287 6.87 -7.46 -14.18
N THR A 288 7.27 -8.68 -13.83
CA THR A 288 7.12 -9.83 -14.75
C THR A 288 5.69 -10.35 -14.73
N HIS A 289 5.20 -10.74 -15.89
CA HIS A 289 3.88 -11.37 -16.05
C HIS A 289 4.00 -12.58 -16.95
N GLN A 290 3.20 -13.59 -16.69
CA GLN A 290 3.24 -14.82 -17.47
C GLN A 290 2.91 -14.55 -18.96
N GLY A 291 3.77 -15.02 -19.84
CA GLY A 291 3.58 -14.85 -21.29
C GLY A 291 3.87 -13.45 -21.84
N VAL A 292 4.33 -12.51 -21.00
CA VAL A 292 4.60 -11.11 -21.38
C VAL A 292 6.10 -10.84 -21.34
N PRO A 293 6.69 -10.21 -22.38
CA PRO A 293 8.08 -9.77 -22.34
C PRO A 293 8.31 -8.77 -21.20
N LEU A 294 9.49 -8.84 -20.59
CA LEU A 294 9.92 -7.84 -19.60
C LEU A 294 10.14 -6.51 -20.30
N THR A 295 9.55 -5.45 -19.79
CA THR A 295 9.81 -4.11 -20.29
C THR A 295 10.95 -3.48 -19.51
N VAL A 296 12.03 -3.17 -20.22
CA VAL A 296 13.26 -2.57 -19.68
C VAL A 296 13.29 -1.10 -20.06
N GLY A 297 13.30 -0.22 -19.06
CA GLY A 297 13.51 1.20 -19.25
C GLY A 297 14.99 1.54 -19.15
N THR A 298 15.54 2.19 -20.16
CA THR A 298 16.91 2.73 -20.17
C THR A 298 16.89 4.25 -20.13
N SER A 299 18.04 4.88 -19.92
CA SER A 299 18.10 6.34 -19.87
C SER A 299 17.61 7.03 -21.15
N GLN A 300 17.56 6.35 -22.28
CA GLN A 300 17.18 6.91 -23.58
C GLN A 300 15.93 6.28 -24.19
N GLY A 301 15.45 5.16 -23.67
CA GLY A 301 14.35 4.46 -24.31
C GLY A 301 13.75 3.33 -23.51
N ILE A 302 12.88 2.60 -24.17
CA ILE A 302 12.18 1.45 -23.60
C ILE A 302 12.39 0.27 -24.55
N HIS A 303 12.72 -0.88 -23.97
CA HIS A 303 12.93 -2.14 -24.68
C HIS A 303 11.93 -3.19 -24.22
N LEU A 304 11.44 -4.01 -25.15
CA LEU A 304 10.72 -5.24 -24.82
C LEU A 304 11.70 -6.41 -24.90
N HIS A 305 12.03 -6.96 -23.74
CA HIS A 305 12.97 -8.05 -23.60
C HIS A 305 12.23 -9.38 -23.38
N ASP A 306 12.33 -10.31 -24.36
CA ASP A 306 11.76 -11.64 -24.20
C ASP A 306 12.80 -12.61 -23.64
N PHE A 307 12.79 -12.77 -22.32
CA PHE A 307 13.69 -13.66 -21.60
C PHE A 307 13.46 -15.16 -21.87
N ARG A 308 12.45 -15.52 -22.67
CA ARG A 308 12.18 -16.90 -23.09
C ARG A 308 12.98 -17.30 -24.34
N THR A 309 13.38 -16.31 -25.14
CA THR A 309 14.22 -16.52 -26.31
C THR A 309 15.68 -16.56 -25.90
N ARG A 310 16.40 -17.62 -26.26
CA ARG A 310 17.82 -17.71 -25.96
C ARG A 310 18.61 -16.63 -26.70
N ALA A 311 19.73 -16.23 -26.11
CA ALA A 311 20.62 -15.12 -26.43
C ALA A 311 21.14 -14.97 -27.88
N MET A 312 20.77 -15.83 -28.82
CA MET A 312 21.11 -15.66 -30.24
C MET A 312 20.46 -14.40 -30.87
N ALA A 313 19.38 -13.89 -30.28
CA ALA A 313 18.72 -12.67 -30.75
C ALA A 313 19.47 -11.38 -30.35
N SER A 314 20.30 -11.40 -29.31
CA SER A 314 20.97 -10.20 -28.79
C SER A 314 22.12 -9.71 -29.68
N ARG A 315 22.83 -10.61 -30.37
CA ARG A 315 23.89 -10.24 -31.31
C ARG A 315 23.34 -9.51 -32.53
N ASP A 316 22.24 -9.98 -33.08
CA ASP A 316 21.56 -9.33 -34.21
C ASP A 316 20.96 -7.96 -33.84
N MET A 317 20.64 -7.75 -32.57
CA MET A 317 20.10 -6.47 -32.09
C MET A 317 21.19 -5.41 -31.92
N ALA A 318 22.35 -5.77 -31.37
CA ALA A 318 23.50 -4.86 -31.27
C ALA A 318 24.00 -4.43 -32.66
N GLU A 319 24.13 -5.37 -33.61
CA GLU A 319 24.49 -5.07 -34.99
C GLU A 319 23.44 -4.21 -35.72
N ARG A 320 22.14 -4.38 -35.40
CA ARG A 320 21.08 -3.53 -35.97
C ARG A 320 21.10 -2.11 -35.39
N LEU A 321 21.45 -1.94 -34.13
CA LEU A 321 21.57 -0.60 -33.50
C LEU A 321 22.83 0.15 -33.97
N ASP A 322 23.94 -0.55 -34.13
CA ASP A 322 25.18 0.05 -34.65
C ASP A 322 25.09 0.44 -36.14
N GLY A 323 24.19 -0.19 -36.91
CA GLY A 323 23.94 0.12 -38.33
C GLY A 323 22.97 1.27 -38.58
N LEU A 324 22.20 1.68 -37.56
CA LEU A 324 21.21 2.74 -37.69
C LEU A 324 21.79 4.10 -37.24
N ARG A 325 22.47 4.79 -38.15
CA ARG A 325 22.51 6.26 -38.08
C ARG A 325 21.07 6.74 -38.30
N TRP A 326 20.48 7.21 -37.20
CA TRP A 326 19.09 7.63 -37.14
C TRP A 326 18.88 8.91 -37.95
N ASP A 327 18.56 8.76 -39.26
CA ASP A 327 17.94 9.79 -40.02
C ASP A 327 16.43 9.70 -39.82
N GLU A 328 15.75 10.82 -39.51
CA GLU A 328 14.29 10.86 -39.30
C GLU A 328 13.52 10.27 -40.49
N SER A 329 14.10 10.30 -41.68
CA SER A 329 13.55 9.71 -42.92
C SER A 329 13.47 8.16 -42.86
N ASP A 330 14.35 7.51 -42.13
CA ASP A 330 14.40 6.03 -42.07
C ASP A 330 13.41 5.48 -41.07
N ILE A 331 13.06 6.24 -40.01
CA ILE A 331 11.98 5.89 -39.09
C ILE A 331 10.64 5.89 -39.83
N LEU A 332 10.38 6.88 -40.65
CA LEU A 332 9.15 6.96 -41.45
C LEU A 332 9.06 5.83 -42.48
N LYS A 333 10.18 5.45 -43.09
CA LYS A 333 10.23 4.30 -44.02
C LYS A 333 9.98 2.98 -43.28
N SER A 334 10.50 2.79 -42.08
CA SER A 334 10.31 1.57 -41.31
C SER A 334 8.85 1.36 -40.84
N ILE A 335 8.07 2.44 -40.72
CA ILE A 335 6.63 2.37 -40.37
C ILE A 335 5.82 1.79 -41.56
N PHE A 336 6.27 2.00 -42.77
CA PHE A 336 5.61 1.51 -43.99
C PHE A 336 6.21 0.21 -44.53
N ASP A 337 7.29 -0.29 -43.92
CA ASP A 337 7.94 -1.54 -44.31
C ASP A 337 7.19 -2.71 -43.63
N THR A 338 6.98 -3.81 -44.34
CA THR A 338 6.34 -5.03 -43.84
C THR A 338 7.19 -5.80 -42.82
N LYS A 339 8.41 -5.31 -42.53
CA LYS A 339 9.30 -5.92 -41.52
C LYS A 339 8.81 -5.66 -40.12
N PRO A 340 8.97 -6.62 -39.19
CA PRO A 340 8.62 -6.40 -37.81
C PRO A 340 9.42 -5.23 -37.22
N LEU A 341 8.71 -4.29 -36.55
CA LEU A 341 9.30 -3.15 -35.87
C LEU A 341 10.30 -3.63 -34.79
N PRO A 342 11.42 -2.91 -34.60
CA PRO A 342 12.36 -3.27 -33.55
C PRO A 342 11.68 -3.14 -32.16
N PRO A 343 12.01 -4.01 -31.18
CA PRO A 343 11.43 -3.98 -29.83
C PRO A 343 12.01 -2.86 -28.96
N TYR A 344 12.27 -1.70 -29.55
CA TYR A 344 12.85 -0.51 -28.93
C TYR A 344 12.07 0.75 -29.31
N ALA A 345 11.69 1.53 -28.30
CA ALA A 345 11.07 2.85 -28.49
C ALA A 345 11.99 3.93 -27.89
N PRO A 346 12.55 4.83 -28.73
CA PRO A 346 13.30 5.97 -28.22
C PRO A 346 12.38 6.95 -27.50
N LEU A 347 12.89 7.56 -26.42
CA LEU A 347 12.19 8.60 -25.70
C LEU A 347 12.81 9.96 -26.02
N SER A 348 11.97 10.91 -26.44
CA SER A 348 12.39 12.30 -26.65
C SER A 348 12.79 13.00 -25.33
N GLN A 349 12.29 12.51 -24.21
CA GLN A 349 12.66 12.96 -22.86
C GLN A 349 13.19 11.77 -22.09
N SER A 350 14.38 11.91 -21.52
CA SER A 350 15.14 10.84 -20.94
C SER A 350 14.63 10.37 -19.57
N THR A 351 15.01 9.16 -19.22
CA THR A 351 14.94 8.54 -17.90
C THR A 351 13.51 8.18 -17.44
N PRO A 352 12.96 7.07 -17.96
CA PRO A 352 11.81 6.43 -17.33
C PRO A 352 12.17 5.98 -15.92
N ILE A 353 11.23 6.10 -14.97
CA ILE A 353 11.41 5.73 -13.56
C ILE A 353 10.46 4.60 -13.16
N SER A 354 9.25 4.57 -13.73
CA SER A 354 8.28 3.54 -13.42
C SER A 354 7.56 3.08 -14.68
N ILE A 355 7.46 1.77 -14.83
CA ILE A 355 6.78 1.09 -15.93
C ILE A 355 5.70 0.20 -15.33
N LEU A 356 4.49 0.31 -15.86
CA LEU A 356 3.34 -0.44 -15.42
C LEU A 356 2.64 -1.12 -16.59
N HIS A 357 2.49 -2.44 -16.53
CA HIS A 357 1.56 -3.20 -17.36
C HIS A 357 0.17 -3.15 -16.74
N LEU A 358 -0.82 -2.69 -17.50
CA LEU A 358 -2.14 -2.45 -16.97
C LEU A 358 -2.90 -3.77 -16.76
N PRO A 359 -3.54 -4.01 -15.59
CA PRO A 359 -4.33 -5.21 -15.36
C PRO A 359 -5.57 -5.26 -16.25
N ARG A 360 -6.11 -6.45 -16.51
CA ARG A 360 -7.40 -6.60 -17.17
C ARG A 360 -8.53 -6.14 -16.24
N PRO A 361 -9.64 -5.62 -16.79
CA PRO A 361 -10.78 -5.24 -15.98
C PRO A 361 -11.24 -6.41 -15.08
N GLY A 362 -11.43 -6.13 -13.79
CA GLY A 362 -11.87 -7.13 -12.80
C GLY A 362 -10.83 -8.17 -12.37
N LEU A 363 -9.62 -8.20 -12.97
CA LEU A 363 -8.61 -9.22 -12.72
C LEU A 363 -7.26 -8.58 -12.40
N TYR A 364 -6.68 -8.90 -11.24
CA TYR A 364 -5.37 -8.39 -10.83
C TYR A 364 -4.19 -9.11 -11.49
N ASP A 365 -4.33 -10.40 -11.79
CA ASP A 365 -3.21 -11.26 -12.18
C ASP A 365 -2.95 -11.26 -13.69
N LEU A 366 -3.93 -10.89 -14.49
CA LEU A 366 -3.81 -10.83 -15.93
C LEU A 366 -3.64 -9.39 -16.40
N VAL A 367 -2.66 -9.17 -17.26
CA VAL A 367 -2.40 -7.86 -17.85
C VAL A 367 -2.88 -7.76 -19.29
N THR A 368 -3.14 -6.54 -19.72
CA THR A 368 -3.44 -6.20 -21.11
C THR A 368 -2.15 -5.91 -21.87
N ASP A 369 -2.29 -5.52 -23.14
CA ASP A 369 -1.17 -5.06 -23.96
C ASP A 369 -0.78 -3.61 -23.67
N ASP A 370 -1.49 -2.92 -22.78
CA ASP A 370 -1.24 -1.53 -22.44
C ASP A 370 -0.06 -1.39 -21.49
N ILE A 371 0.92 -0.56 -21.84
CA ILE A 371 2.09 -0.23 -21.04
C ILE A 371 2.06 1.27 -20.74
N TYR A 372 2.10 1.62 -19.46
CA TYR A 372 2.21 3.00 -19.00
C TYR A 372 3.60 3.27 -18.45
N VAL A 373 4.19 4.39 -18.87
CA VAL A 373 5.56 4.77 -18.52
C VAL A 373 5.58 6.18 -17.97
N SER A 374 6.19 6.35 -16.82
CA SER A 374 6.47 7.66 -16.23
C SER A 374 7.95 7.83 -15.92
N GLY A 375 8.41 9.06 -15.81
CA GLY A 375 9.82 9.35 -15.59
C GLY A 375 10.09 10.80 -15.22
N ARG A 376 11.27 11.29 -15.55
CA ARG A 376 11.66 12.69 -15.33
C ARG A 376 11.02 13.67 -16.32
N PHE A 377 9.88 13.29 -16.86
CA PHE A 377 9.09 14.10 -17.81
C PHE A 377 7.66 14.29 -17.27
N PRO A 378 6.97 15.36 -17.71
CA PRO A 378 5.70 15.78 -17.10
C PRO A 378 4.48 14.95 -17.55
N SER A 379 4.66 13.95 -18.39
CA SER A 379 3.56 13.15 -18.96
C SER A 379 3.72 11.68 -18.60
N ILE A 380 2.63 10.95 -18.53
CA ILE A 380 2.61 9.50 -18.50
C ILE A 380 2.39 9.03 -19.93
N LEU A 381 3.32 8.27 -20.48
CA LEU A 381 3.25 7.76 -21.86
C LEU A 381 2.48 6.44 -21.87
N HIS A 382 1.66 6.24 -22.90
CA HIS A 382 0.89 5.02 -23.12
C HIS A 382 1.34 4.36 -24.43
N TYR A 383 1.74 3.10 -24.34
CA TYR A 383 2.08 2.22 -25.44
C TYR A 383 1.15 1.02 -25.49
N ASP A 384 0.83 0.54 -26.68
CA ASP A 384 0.23 -0.77 -26.90
C ASP A 384 1.33 -1.72 -27.38
N ARG A 385 1.55 -2.80 -26.64
CA ARG A 385 2.59 -3.81 -26.94
C ARG A 385 2.51 -4.35 -28.36
N ARG A 386 1.30 -4.45 -28.93
CA ARG A 386 1.06 -4.91 -30.31
C ARG A 386 1.46 -3.88 -31.35
N LYS A 387 1.48 -2.61 -30.99
CA LYS A 387 1.85 -1.48 -31.85
C LYS A 387 3.19 -0.87 -31.47
N PHE A 388 3.89 -1.50 -30.55
CA PHE A 388 5.19 -1.04 -30.10
C PHE A 388 6.17 -0.99 -31.31
N PRO A 389 6.99 0.04 -31.47
CA PRO A 389 7.34 1.10 -30.53
C PRO A 389 6.48 2.39 -30.62
N ALA A 390 5.37 2.38 -31.34
CA ALA A 390 4.54 3.57 -31.50
C ALA A 390 3.83 3.97 -30.19
N ILE A 391 3.86 5.26 -29.85
CA ILE A 391 3.10 5.82 -28.74
C ILE A 391 1.62 5.88 -29.14
N VAL A 392 0.75 5.28 -28.34
CA VAL A 392 -0.70 5.33 -28.53
C VAL A 392 -1.28 6.64 -27.98
N GLY A 393 -0.75 7.11 -26.86
CA GLY A 393 -1.23 8.32 -26.22
C GLY A 393 -0.33 8.80 -25.08
N SER A 394 -0.69 9.93 -24.51
CA SER A 394 -0.03 10.47 -23.35
C SER A 394 -1.02 11.17 -22.43
N ILE A 395 -0.79 11.09 -21.13
CA ILE A 395 -1.56 11.77 -20.09
C ILE A 395 -0.66 12.87 -19.52
N PHE A 396 -1.05 14.12 -19.72
CA PHE A 396 -0.29 15.24 -19.17
C PHE A 396 -0.57 15.44 -17.69
N SER A 397 0.41 15.17 -16.86
CA SER A 397 0.34 15.36 -15.41
C SER A 397 0.86 16.73 -14.98
N ASN A 398 1.98 17.19 -15.51
CA ASN A 398 2.77 18.33 -15.03
C ASN A 398 3.37 18.09 -13.62
N ALA A 399 3.45 16.85 -13.18
CA ALA A 399 4.18 16.44 -11.98
C ALA A 399 5.30 15.49 -12.38
N SER A 400 6.36 15.42 -11.57
CA SER A 400 7.41 14.40 -11.72
C SER A 400 6.91 13.10 -11.07
N ILE A 401 6.31 12.23 -11.88
CA ILE A 401 5.75 10.96 -11.40
C ILE A 401 6.89 9.95 -11.18
N LYS A 402 6.93 9.38 -9.99
CA LYS A 402 7.98 8.42 -9.57
C LYS A 402 7.49 6.99 -9.48
N SER A 403 6.20 6.79 -9.26
CA SER A 403 5.64 5.45 -9.11
C SER A 403 4.25 5.38 -9.69
N LEU A 404 3.96 4.26 -10.36
CA LEU A 404 2.66 3.94 -10.95
C LEU A 404 2.13 2.66 -10.34
N THR A 405 0.83 2.61 -10.09
CA THR A 405 0.08 1.39 -9.80
C THR A 405 -1.29 1.44 -10.44
N ALA A 406 -2.02 0.34 -10.50
CA ALA A 406 -3.34 0.31 -11.08
C ALA A 406 -4.31 -0.55 -10.26
N LEU A 407 -5.59 -0.26 -10.42
CA LEU A 407 -6.70 -1.10 -9.98
C LEU A 407 -7.48 -1.58 -11.19
N PRO A 408 -7.92 -2.85 -11.21
CA PRO A 408 -8.71 -3.41 -12.30
C PRO A 408 -10.17 -2.95 -12.28
N TYR A 409 -10.47 -1.86 -11.59
CA TYR A 409 -11.80 -1.29 -11.40
C TYR A 409 -11.87 0.14 -11.95
N PRO A 410 -13.06 0.59 -12.37
CA PRO A 410 -13.25 1.94 -12.92
C PRO A 410 -13.11 3.02 -11.85
N PHE A 411 -12.81 4.23 -12.31
CA PHE A 411 -12.80 5.44 -11.49
C PHE A 411 -13.45 6.59 -12.26
N SER A 412 -14.34 7.30 -11.58
CA SER A 412 -14.91 8.56 -12.03
C SER A 412 -14.71 9.61 -10.95
N ALA A 413 -14.12 10.73 -11.32
CA ALA A 413 -13.88 11.84 -10.40
C ALA A 413 -15.20 12.47 -9.92
N VAL A 414 -16.19 12.53 -10.82
CA VAL A 414 -17.53 13.08 -10.50
C VAL A 414 -18.24 12.17 -9.50
N ASP A 415 -18.26 10.86 -9.76
CA ASP A 415 -18.91 9.91 -8.86
C ASP A 415 -18.21 9.87 -7.49
N ALA A 416 -16.88 9.96 -7.47
CA ALA A 416 -16.12 10.02 -6.23
C ALA A 416 -16.47 11.28 -5.41
N GLU A 417 -16.70 12.43 -6.07
CA GLU A 417 -17.12 13.66 -5.40
C GLU A 417 -18.56 13.58 -4.86
N VAL A 418 -19.51 13.12 -5.67
CA VAL A 418 -20.92 12.97 -5.27
C VAL A 418 -21.05 11.95 -4.13
N ARG A 419 -20.32 10.83 -4.20
CA ARG A 419 -20.25 9.86 -3.11
C ARG A 419 -19.65 10.44 -1.84
N ARG A 420 -18.61 11.28 -1.95
CA ARG A 420 -18.02 11.95 -0.78
C ARG A 420 -18.98 12.91 -0.08
N GLN A 421 -19.97 13.40 -0.81
CA GLN A 421 -21.07 14.20 -0.26
C GLN A 421 -22.23 13.36 0.27
N ALA A 422 -22.19 12.03 0.06
CA ALA A 422 -23.24 11.07 0.39
C ALA A 422 -24.61 11.38 -0.24
N GLU A 423 -24.60 11.82 -1.50
CA GLU A 423 -25.80 12.22 -2.22
C GLU A 423 -26.48 11.06 -2.96
N LEU A 424 -25.74 9.98 -3.27
CA LEU A 424 -26.29 8.84 -4.01
C LEU A 424 -27.08 7.91 -3.10
N THR A 425 -28.17 7.34 -3.64
CA THR A 425 -28.89 6.26 -2.97
C THR A 425 -28.10 4.94 -3.01
N THR A 426 -28.52 3.97 -2.20
CA THR A 426 -27.88 2.65 -2.16
C THR A 426 -27.94 1.94 -3.51
N GLU A 427 -29.06 2.07 -4.21
CA GLU A 427 -29.28 1.49 -5.54
C GLU A 427 -28.40 2.17 -6.60
N GLN A 428 -28.32 3.49 -6.58
CA GLN A 428 -27.46 4.26 -7.49
C GLN A 428 -25.99 3.89 -7.31
N VAL A 429 -25.51 3.76 -6.06
CA VAL A 429 -24.12 3.34 -5.79
C VAL A 429 -23.88 1.92 -6.30
N ALA A 430 -24.82 1.00 -6.08
CA ALA A 430 -24.72 -0.38 -6.55
C ALA A 430 -24.68 -0.44 -8.08
N GLN A 431 -25.55 0.31 -8.75
CA GLN A 431 -25.60 0.42 -10.21
C GLN A 431 -24.31 1.00 -10.78
N LEU A 432 -23.81 2.11 -10.25
CA LEU A 432 -22.55 2.71 -10.68
C LEU A 432 -21.37 1.75 -10.57
N LYS A 433 -21.29 0.95 -9.50
CA LYS A 433 -20.22 -0.04 -9.34
C LYS A 433 -20.35 -1.25 -10.24
N TYR A 434 -21.57 -1.61 -10.64
CA TYR A 434 -21.84 -2.77 -11.47
C TYR A 434 -21.72 -2.45 -12.96
N ASP A 435 -22.27 -1.32 -13.39
CA ASP A 435 -22.38 -0.95 -14.81
C ASP A 435 -21.11 -0.31 -15.37
N SER A 436 -20.20 0.15 -14.50
CA SER A 436 -19.00 0.83 -14.97
C SER A 436 -17.87 -0.14 -15.31
N GLU A 437 -17.52 -0.18 -16.58
CA GLU A 437 -16.32 -0.87 -17.07
C GLU A 437 -15.15 0.11 -17.13
N GLY A 438 -13.97 -0.36 -16.71
CA GLY A 438 -12.77 0.45 -16.79
C GLY A 438 -11.70 0.02 -15.79
N ARG A 439 -10.66 0.81 -15.74
CA ARG A 439 -9.49 0.59 -14.87
C ARG A 439 -9.07 1.92 -14.27
N THR A 440 -8.41 1.86 -13.15
CA THR A 440 -7.86 3.04 -12.47
C THR A 440 -6.34 3.01 -12.55
N LEU A 441 -5.75 4.06 -13.11
CA LEU A 441 -4.31 4.31 -13.02
C LEU A 441 -4.05 5.28 -11.86
N ILE A 442 -3.14 4.91 -10.97
CA ILE A 442 -2.75 5.70 -9.81
C ILE A 442 -1.29 6.08 -9.97
N ALA A 443 -1.00 7.36 -9.87
CA ALA A 443 0.33 7.93 -10.04
C ALA A 443 0.75 8.71 -8.79
N GLY A 444 1.94 8.42 -8.28
CA GLY A 444 2.55 9.12 -7.17
C GLY A 444 3.83 9.84 -7.59
N GLY A 445 4.00 11.08 -7.13
CA GLY A 445 5.19 11.84 -7.47
C GLY A 445 5.30 13.18 -6.77
N GLY A 446 6.02 14.12 -7.37
CA GLY A 446 6.24 15.46 -6.84
C GLY A 446 5.69 16.55 -7.76
N TYR A 447 5.00 17.52 -7.16
CA TYR A 447 4.58 18.73 -7.81
C TYR A 447 5.08 19.94 -7.03
N LYS A 448 5.98 20.72 -7.64
CA LYS A 448 6.75 21.74 -6.92
C LYS A 448 7.50 21.09 -5.74
N SER A 449 7.30 21.59 -4.52
CA SER A 449 7.93 21.03 -3.30
C SER A 449 7.07 20.02 -2.55
N LYS A 450 5.84 19.72 -3.03
CA LYS A 450 4.87 18.85 -2.36
C LYS A 450 4.68 17.53 -3.10
N GLY A 451 4.10 16.55 -2.42
CA GLY A 451 3.67 15.30 -3.04
C GLY A 451 2.39 15.49 -3.86
N SER A 452 2.29 14.74 -4.96
CA SER A 452 1.13 14.66 -5.82
C SER A 452 0.64 13.23 -5.88
N LEU A 453 -0.61 12.99 -5.47
CA LEU A 453 -1.32 11.74 -5.71
C LEU A 453 -2.37 11.98 -6.78
N GLU A 454 -2.25 11.27 -7.89
CA GLU A 454 -3.12 11.47 -9.05
C GLU A 454 -3.81 10.15 -9.41
N ILE A 455 -5.09 10.22 -9.68
CA ILE A 455 -5.93 9.08 -10.03
C ILE A 455 -6.59 9.37 -11.38
N TYR A 456 -6.47 8.41 -12.30
CA TYR A 456 -6.98 8.50 -13.66
C TYR A 456 -7.89 7.32 -13.94
N GLY A 457 -9.15 7.59 -14.29
CA GLY A 457 -10.06 6.58 -14.80
C GLY A 457 -9.78 6.31 -16.28
N LEU A 458 -9.52 5.07 -16.61
CA LEU A 458 -9.27 4.61 -17.96
C LEU A 458 -10.47 3.83 -18.47
N SER A 459 -11.06 4.27 -19.59
CA SER A 459 -12.20 3.57 -20.22
C SER A 459 -11.76 2.25 -20.85
N SER A 460 -12.65 1.27 -20.84
CA SER A 460 -12.46 -0.03 -21.51
C SER A 460 -12.58 0.06 -23.04
N ALA A 461 -13.22 1.09 -23.57
CA ALA A 461 -13.49 1.24 -24.99
C ALA A 461 -12.22 1.61 -25.78
N ALA A 462 -11.50 0.59 -26.21
CA ALA A 462 -10.51 0.73 -27.28
C ALA A 462 -11.27 0.95 -28.59
N GLY A 463 -11.48 2.20 -29.03
CA GLY A 463 -11.97 2.38 -30.39
C GLY A 463 -12.71 3.67 -30.75
N THR A 464 -13.17 4.45 -29.84
CA THR A 464 -13.80 5.72 -30.20
C THR A 464 -12.93 6.88 -29.74
N GLY A 465 -12.43 7.65 -30.69
CA GLY A 465 -11.49 8.75 -30.51
C GLY A 465 -12.00 9.95 -29.70
N GLU A 466 -12.77 9.73 -28.67
CA GLU A 466 -13.26 10.76 -27.79
C GLU A 466 -12.24 11.08 -26.69
N LYS A 467 -11.36 12.01 -27.01
CA LYS A 467 -10.44 12.70 -26.06
C LYS A 467 -11.17 13.34 -24.88
N SER A 468 -12.50 13.39 -24.89
CA SER A 468 -13.35 14.10 -23.92
C SER A 468 -13.55 13.36 -22.59
N MET A 469 -13.46 12.02 -22.56
CA MET A 469 -13.78 11.26 -21.34
C MET A 469 -12.70 11.33 -20.25
N LEU A 470 -11.43 11.53 -20.59
CA LEU A 470 -10.35 11.63 -19.61
C LEU A 470 -10.44 12.85 -18.69
N GLN A 471 -11.05 13.94 -19.13
CA GLN A 471 -11.13 15.17 -18.34
C GLN A 471 -12.04 15.00 -17.10
N ASN A 472 -13.11 14.22 -17.20
CA ASN A 472 -14.05 13.99 -16.10
C ASN A 472 -13.64 12.86 -15.15
N SER A 473 -12.58 12.12 -15.50
CA SER A 473 -12.11 10.96 -14.74
C SER A 473 -10.73 11.18 -14.12
N VAL A 474 -10.33 12.43 -13.91
CA VAL A 474 -9.02 12.78 -13.35
C VAL A 474 -9.17 13.49 -12.02
N THR A 475 -8.46 12.97 -11.01
CA THR A 475 -8.36 13.59 -9.69
C THR A 475 -6.89 13.79 -9.34
N LYS A 476 -6.53 15.00 -8.91
CA LYS A 476 -5.15 15.36 -8.54
C LYS A 476 -5.12 15.97 -7.15
N ASN A 477 -4.69 15.21 -6.16
CA ASN A 477 -4.44 15.71 -4.82
C ASN A 477 -2.99 16.16 -4.69
N ARG A 478 -2.76 17.48 -4.74
CA ARG A 478 -1.45 18.14 -4.70
C ARG A 478 -1.25 19.02 -3.47
N GLN A 479 -2.25 19.10 -2.61
CA GLN A 479 -2.22 19.99 -1.44
C GLN A 479 -2.14 19.20 -0.14
N THR A 480 -2.96 18.16 -0.01
CA THR A 480 -3.13 17.42 1.23
C THR A 480 -2.51 16.04 1.21
N ALA A 481 -2.10 15.51 0.05
CA ALA A 481 -1.54 14.17 -0.04
C ALA A 481 -0.24 14.03 0.79
N ALA A 482 0.77 14.83 0.48
CA ALA A 482 2.04 14.77 1.20
C ALA A 482 2.76 16.12 1.22
N SER A 483 3.52 16.37 2.30
CA SER A 483 4.35 17.57 2.45
C SER A 483 5.59 17.54 1.55
N SER A 484 6.05 16.35 1.18
CA SER A 484 7.19 16.09 0.31
C SER A 484 6.81 15.15 -0.84
N THR A 485 7.70 14.96 -1.80
CA THR A 485 7.48 14.09 -2.96
C THR A 485 7.10 12.67 -2.55
N ILE A 486 6.07 12.11 -3.19
CA ILE A 486 5.71 10.69 -3.08
C ILE A 486 6.76 9.89 -3.86
N LEU A 487 7.33 8.87 -3.21
CA LEU A 487 8.41 8.05 -3.74
C LEU A 487 7.92 6.74 -4.34
N SER A 488 7.00 6.07 -3.64
CA SER A 488 6.44 4.79 -4.07
C SER A 488 4.95 4.74 -3.72
N VAL A 489 4.13 4.17 -4.59
CA VAL A 489 2.69 3.98 -4.39
C VAL A 489 2.32 2.53 -4.66
N THR A 490 1.45 1.96 -3.84
CA THR A 490 0.92 0.59 -3.99
C THR A 490 -0.51 0.50 -3.48
N ASN A 491 -1.22 -0.56 -3.87
CA ASN A 491 -2.53 -0.89 -3.32
C ASN A 491 -2.37 -1.77 -2.09
N HIS A 492 -3.13 -1.49 -1.03
CA HIS A 492 -3.14 -2.27 0.20
C HIS A 492 -4.56 -2.44 0.71
N GLY A 493 -5.12 -3.63 0.51
CA GLY A 493 -6.53 -3.89 0.78
C GLY A 493 -7.44 -2.97 -0.04
N SER A 494 -8.37 -2.31 0.62
CA SER A 494 -9.28 -1.34 0.01
C SER A 494 -8.70 0.08 -0.08
N LYS A 495 -7.40 0.26 0.20
CA LYS A 495 -6.73 1.56 0.35
C LYS A 495 -5.59 1.74 -0.66
N ILE A 496 -5.26 2.99 -0.93
CA ILE A 496 -4.03 3.40 -1.62
C ILE A 496 -2.99 3.74 -0.56
N VAL A 497 -1.80 3.19 -0.68
CA VAL A 497 -0.69 3.42 0.24
C VAL A 497 0.49 4.02 -0.51
N PHE A 498 1.14 4.98 0.08
CA PHE A 498 2.35 5.56 -0.48
C PHE A 498 3.34 5.96 0.61
N SER A 499 4.61 5.99 0.23
CA SER A 499 5.70 6.56 1.01
C SER A 499 6.08 7.94 0.49
N ASP A 500 6.49 8.83 1.37
CA ASP A 500 6.93 10.17 1.01
C ASP A 500 8.36 10.48 1.47
N GLY A 501 8.97 11.51 0.90
CA GLY A 501 10.34 11.94 1.24
C GLY A 501 10.47 12.59 2.63
N SER A 502 9.39 12.68 3.42
CA SER A 502 9.43 13.10 4.83
C SER A 502 9.48 11.93 5.81
N GLY A 503 9.64 10.69 5.32
CA GLY A 503 9.70 9.48 6.14
C GLY A 503 8.33 8.99 6.62
N CYS A 504 7.24 9.39 5.95
CA CYS A 504 5.89 8.94 6.27
C CYS A 504 5.41 7.89 5.28
N ILE A 505 4.72 6.87 5.79
CA ILE A 505 3.83 6.00 5.02
C ILE A 505 2.41 6.42 5.33
N LYS A 506 1.60 6.65 4.29
CA LYS A 506 0.23 7.13 4.41
C LYS A 506 -0.74 6.23 3.65
N TRP A 507 -1.90 6.01 4.25
CA TRP A 507 -3.02 5.26 3.66
C TRP A 507 -4.15 6.22 3.34
N PHE A 508 -4.62 6.16 2.12
CA PHE A 508 -5.74 6.96 1.62
C PHE A 508 -6.87 6.05 1.16
N GLU A 509 -8.10 6.55 1.27
CA GLU A 509 -9.23 5.91 0.59
C GLU A 509 -9.01 5.96 -0.93
N ARG A 510 -9.72 5.11 -1.67
CA ARG A 510 -9.65 5.08 -3.14
C ARG A 510 -10.17 6.35 -3.82
N ASP A 511 -10.73 7.30 -3.05
CA ASP A 511 -11.08 8.63 -3.53
C ASP A 511 -9.86 9.55 -3.75
N GLY A 512 -8.70 9.19 -3.21
CA GLY A 512 -7.45 9.93 -3.31
C GLY A 512 -7.36 11.19 -2.44
N PHE A 513 -8.37 11.48 -1.61
CA PHE A 513 -8.41 12.67 -0.76
C PHE A 513 -8.50 12.36 0.72
N THR A 514 -9.23 11.31 1.09
CA THR A 514 -9.47 10.99 2.49
C THR A 514 -8.31 10.16 3.05
N GLU A 515 -7.53 10.76 3.94
CA GLU A 515 -6.46 10.06 4.65
C GLU A 515 -7.07 9.14 5.72
N CYS A 516 -6.76 7.84 5.66
CA CYS A 516 -7.20 6.86 6.65
C CYS A 516 -6.23 6.77 7.81
N ARG A 517 -4.94 6.82 7.51
CA ARG A 517 -3.88 6.57 8.46
C ARG A 517 -2.56 7.14 7.98
N ARG A 518 -1.68 7.48 8.93
CA ARG A 518 -0.26 7.75 8.69
C ARG A 518 0.60 7.12 9.76
N MET A 519 1.81 6.73 9.38
CA MET A 519 2.86 6.35 10.31
C MET A 519 4.17 6.97 9.87
N ARG A 520 5.08 7.19 10.81
CA ARG A 520 6.46 7.58 10.55
C ARG A 520 7.35 6.35 10.63
N ILE A 521 8.26 6.22 9.70
CA ILE A 521 9.30 5.21 9.75
C ILE A 521 10.39 5.80 10.64
N GLY A 522 10.31 5.57 11.96
CA GLY A 522 11.29 6.07 12.90
C GLY A 522 12.27 4.97 13.27
N HIS A 523 13.57 5.21 13.11
CA HIS A 523 14.58 4.38 13.74
C HIS A 523 14.85 4.82 15.18
N SER A 524 14.43 6.04 15.51
CA SER A 524 14.85 6.77 16.70
C SER A 524 13.74 7.06 17.71
N ASP A 525 12.57 6.42 17.61
CA ASP A 525 11.52 6.56 18.64
C ASP A 525 11.95 6.04 20.03
N ALA A 526 13.19 5.56 20.17
CA ALA A 526 13.76 5.14 21.45
C ALA A 526 14.31 6.30 22.30
N GLU A 527 14.56 7.48 21.73
CA GLU A 527 15.03 8.65 22.48
C GLU A 527 14.26 9.91 22.06
N GLU A 528 13.24 10.27 22.83
CA GLU A 528 12.66 11.62 22.83
C GLU A 528 13.69 12.65 23.30
N VAL A 529 14.71 12.91 22.52
CA VAL A 529 15.46 14.15 22.63
C VAL A 529 14.78 15.16 21.72
N SER A 530 13.95 16.01 22.26
CA SER A 530 13.33 17.13 21.56
C SER A 530 14.38 18.16 21.13
N SER A 531 15.13 17.82 20.09
CA SER A 531 16.01 18.75 19.39
C SER A 531 15.22 19.37 18.24
N LEU A 532 15.35 20.66 18.02
CA LEU A 532 14.79 21.39 16.87
C LEU A 532 15.17 20.75 15.51
N PHE A 533 16.16 19.88 15.48
CA PHE A 533 16.65 19.18 14.30
C PHE A 533 16.11 17.75 14.15
N THR A 534 15.43 17.17 15.15
CA THR A 534 14.78 15.84 15.07
C THR A 534 13.58 15.78 14.15
N SER A 535 13.17 16.91 13.55
CA SER A 535 12.06 16.92 12.58
C SER A 535 12.46 16.51 11.16
N MET A 536 13.77 16.39 10.86
CA MET A 536 14.24 15.94 9.54
C MET A 536 14.44 14.43 9.57
N ALA A 537 13.75 13.73 8.66
CA ALA A 537 13.93 12.28 8.47
C ALA A 537 15.38 11.98 8.06
N GLY A 538 16.01 11.04 8.74
CA GLY A 538 17.30 10.50 8.33
C GLY A 538 17.17 9.70 7.02
N PRO A 539 18.27 9.36 6.35
CA PRO A 539 18.23 8.53 5.14
C PRO A 539 17.58 7.16 5.39
N ASP A 540 17.72 6.60 6.59
CA ASP A 540 17.15 5.32 7.01
C ASP A 540 15.65 5.40 7.34
N ASP A 541 15.14 6.61 7.54
CA ASP A 541 13.74 6.85 7.87
C ASP A 541 12.86 7.06 6.63
N ILE A 542 13.41 6.94 5.41
CA ILE A 542 12.69 7.21 4.17
C ILE A 542 12.52 5.91 3.37
N ALA A 543 11.31 5.38 3.28
CA ALA A 543 11.03 4.26 2.39
C ALA A 543 11.04 4.74 0.92
N ARG A 544 12.05 4.32 0.16
CA ARG A 544 12.17 4.60 -1.28
C ARG A 544 11.25 3.74 -2.11
N LYS A 545 11.02 2.50 -1.68
CA LYS A 545 10.10 1.55 -2.31
C LYS A 545 9.26 0.85 -1.25
N ILE A 546 7.99 0.64 -1.55
CA ILE A 546 7.07 -0.15 -0.75
C ILE A 546 6.35 -1.16 -1.64
N VAL A 547 6.12 -2.36 -1.11
CA VAL A 547 5.41 -3.44 -1.80
C VAL A 547 4.48 -4.12 -0.78
N SER A 548 3.23 -4.34 -1.16
CA SER A 548 2.30 -5.12 -0.32
C SER A 548 2.61 -6.61 -0.40
N THR A 549 2.53 -7.30 0.75
CA THR A 549 2.80 -8.74 0.86
C THR A 549 1.58 -9.58 0.51
N LYS A 550 0.93 -9.32 -0.64
CA LYS A 550 -0.22 -10.09 -1.07
C LYS A 550 0.19 -11.51 -1.47
N THR A 551 -0.37 -12.52 -0.80
CA THR A 551 -0.30 -13.90 -1.29
C THR A 551 -1.34 -14.11 -2.38
N LYS A 552 -0.94 -14.73 -3.48
CA LYS A 552 -1.83 -15.08 -4.59
C LYS A 552 -2.70 -16.31 -4.33
N GLU A 553 -2.65 -16.88 -3.14
CA GLU A 553 -3.50 -18.04 -2.84
C GLU A 553 -4.96 -17.73 -3.11
N GLY A 554 -5.56 -18.44 -4.04
CA GLY A 554 -6.94 -18.74 -4.42
C GLY A 554 -8.12 -18.11 -3.67
N ASN A 555 -7.84 -17.24 -2.75
CA ASN A 555 -8.77 -16.39 -2.07
C ASN A 555 -8.68 -14.99 -2.69
N ASP A 556 -9.72 -14.60 -3.42
CA ASP A 556 -9.97 -13.23 -3.91
C ASP A 556 -10.05 -12.19 -2.76
N ARG A 557 -9.32 -12.39 -1.68
CA ARG A 557 -9.29 -11.45 -0.56
C ARG A 557 -8.45 -10.24 -0.94
N ALA A 558 -9.04 -9.08 -0.85
CA ALA A 558 -8.39 -7.81 -1.11
C ALA A 558 -7.38 -7.41 -0.01
N ASN A 559 -7.41 -8.07 1.14
CA ASN A 559 -6.58 -7.74 2.29
C ASN A 559 -5.16 -8.27 2.08
N ASN A 560 -4.23 -7.34 2.10
CA ASN A 560 -2.81 -7.60 2.15
C ASN A 560 -2.35 -7.42 3.60
N ASP A 561 -1.61 -8.37 4.12
CA ASP A 561 -1.36 -8.41 5.55
C ASP A 561 -0.34 -7.34 5.99
N ASN A 562 0.78 -7.22 5.28
CA ASN A 562 1.89 -6.36 5.66
C ASN A 562 2.41 -5.53 4.48
N ILE A 563 3.32 -4.62 4.76
CA ILE A 563 4.02 -3.83 3.74
C ILE A 563 5.52 -4.03 3.90
N LEU A 564 6.16 -4.59 2.88
CA LEU A 564 7.61 -4.64 2.78
C LEU A 564 8.12 -3.27 2.29
N LEU A 565 9.14 -2.73 2.93
CA LEU A 565 9.75 -1.45 2.60
C LEU A 565 11.26 -1.57 2.41
N TRP A 566 11.80 -0.69 1.58
CA TRP A 566 13.24 -0.52 1.37
C TRP A 566 13.62 0.95 1.52
N THR A 567 14.62 1.23 2.36
CA THR A 567 15.08 2.60 2.64
C THR A 567 16.20 3.06 1.71
N GLY A 568 16.81 2.16 0.97
CA GLY A 568 18.03 2.39 0.18
C GLY A 568 19.22 1.61 0.73
N GLU A 569 19.16 1.20 1.98
CA GLU A 569 20.20 0.46 2.69
C GLU A 569 19.65 -0.76 3.40
N LYS A 570 18.44 -0.67 3.98
CA LYS A 570 17.81 -1.72 4.79
C LYS A 570 16.43 -2.11 4.26
N LEU A 571 16.03 -3.33 4.61
CA LEU A 571 14.68 -3.85 4.38
C LEU A 571 13.91 -3.88 5.70
N GLY A 572 12.65 -3.50 5.67
CA GLY A 572 11.76 -3.55 6.82
C GLY A 572 10.37 -4.05 6.46
N LEU A 573 9.67 -4.60 7.43
CA LEU A 573 8.31 -5.08 7.32
C LEU A 573 7.40 -4.29 8.25
N VAL A 574 6.45 -3.55 7.70
CA VAL A 574 5.39 -2.89 8.47
C VAL A 574 4.33 -3.92 8.79
N SER A 575 4.16 -4.22 10.07
CA SER A 575 3.13 -5.09 10.60
C SER A 575 2.10 -4.32 11.42
N PHE A 576 0.89 -4.89 11.50
CA PHE A 576 -0.21 -4.29 12.25
C PHE A 576 -0.35 -4.96 13.61
N THR A 577 0.73 -4.92 14.39
CA THR A 577 0.87 -5.53 15.71
C THR A 577 1.33 -4.50 16.74
N LYS A 578 1.04 -4.76 18.03
CA LYS A 578 1.43 -3.86 19.12
C LYS A 578 2.93 -3.93 19.44
N SER A 579 3.51 -5.10 19.25
CA SER A 579 4.93 -5.34 19.51
C SER A 579 5.58 -5.83 18.20
N PRO A 580 6.87 -5.59 18.01
CA PRO A 580 7.61 -6.18 16.90
C PRO A 580 7.44 -7.69 16.88
N ILE A 581 7.26 -8.28 15.71
CA ILE A 581 7.19 -9.74 15.53
C ILE A 581 8.58 -10.34 15.72
N PHE A 582 9.60 -9.60 15.29
CA PHE A 582 11.02 -9.90 15.46
C PHE A 582 11.81 -8.62 15.59
N ALA A 583 12.96 -8.68 16.24
CA ALA A 583 13.88 -7.57 16.43
C ALA A 583 15.26 -7.93 15.86
N GLU A 584 16.07 -6.93 15.55
CA GLU A 584 17.44 -7.13 15.03
C GLU A 584 18.30 -7.96 15.99
N THR A 585 18.06 -7.82 17.30
CA THR A 585 18.71 -8.63 18.36
C THR A 585 18.39 -10.14 18.27
N ASP A 586 17.30 -10.52 17.65
CA ASP A 586 16.91 -11.94 17.55
C ASP A 586 17.75 -12.69 16.51
N PHE A 587 18.45 -11.97 15.64
CA PHE A 587 19.34 -12.50 14.61
C PHE A 587 20.81 -12.52 15.01
N GLU A 588 21.16 -11.94 16.15
CA GLU A 588 22.53 -11.98 16.64
C GLU A 588 22.87 -13.41 17.07
N SER A 589 23.99 -13.94 16.55
CA SER A 589 24.46 -15.26 16.93
C SER A 589 24.64 -15.33 18.44
N GLN A 590 23.96 -16.28 19.08
CA GLN A 590 23.85 -16.44 20.51
C GLN A 590 25.18 -16.90 21.11
N ASN A 591 26.10 -15.98 21.34
CA ASN A 591 27.14 -16.19 22.34
C ASN A 591 26.45 -16.19 23.70
N PRO A 592 26.49 -17.28 24.49
CA PRO A 592 25.75 -17.37 25.75
C PRO A 592 26.07 -16.24 26.74
N GLU A 593 27.25 -15.67 26.70
CA GLU A 593 27.65 -14.53 27.53
C GLU A 593 26.97 -13.22 27.09
N VAL A 594 26.79 -13.02 25.80
CA VAL A 594 26.09 -11.85 25.23
C VAL A 594 24.59 -11.94 25.47
N MET A 595 24.03 -13.16 25.44
CA MET A 595 22.62 -13.35 25.81
C MET A 595 22.33 -12.95 27.26
N VAL A 596 23.17 -13.39 28.20
CA VAL A 596 23.00 -13.05 29.62
C VAL A 596 23.14 -11.54 29.84
N GLN A 597 24.06 -10.89 29.12
CA GLN A 597 24.19 -9.43 29.18
C GLN A 597 23.00 -8.69 28.55
N ASN A 598 22.49 -9.16 27.42
CA ASN A 598 21.33 -8.56 26.77
C ASN A 598 20.04 -8.79 27.56
N GLU A 599 19.85 -9.94 28.18
CA GLU A 599 18.72 -10.18 29.09
C GLU A 599 18.78 -9.24 30.30
N ARG A 600 19.95 -9.10 30.96
CA ARG A 600 20.13 -8.15 32.06
C ARG A 600 19.87 -6.70 31.62
N ARG A 601 20.28 -6.33 30.41
CA ARG A 601 20.03 -5.00 29.85
C ARG A 601 18.54 -4.78 29.54
N LYS A 602 17.85 -5.78 28.96
CA LYS A 602 16.40 -5.74 28.72
C LYS A 602 15.63 -5.63 30.05
N GLU A 603 16.05 -6.39 31.05
CA GLU A 603 15.43 -6.38 32.39
C GLU A 603 15.64 -5.04 33.09
N TYR A 604 16.83 -4.45 32.98
CA TYR A 604 17.13 -3.12 33.49
C TYR A 604 16.29 -2.02 32.79
N ILE A 605 16.21 -2.07 31.48
CA ILE A 605 15.37 -1.13 30.68
C ILE A 605 13.90 -1.27 31.09
N HIS A 606 13.41 -2.48 31.28
CA HIS A 606 12.03 -2.74 31.70
C HIS A 606 11.76 -2.22 33.14
N GLN A 607 12.71 -2.36 34.03
CA GLN A 607 12.61 -1.81 35.40
C GLN A 607 12.64 -0.28 35.38
N MET A 608 13.54 0.31 34.58
CA MET A 608 13.63 1.76 34.38
C MET A 608 12.32 2.33 33.80
N ARG A 609 11.77 1.68 32.79
CA ARG A 609 10.48 2.08 32.18
C ARG A 609 9.34 2.05 33.19
N ARG A 610 9.24 0.98 33.99
CA ARG A 610 8.26 0.90 35.08
C ARG A 610 8.43 1.98 36.14
N ALA A 611 9.69 2.34 36.46
CA ALA A 611 9.98 3.40 37.40
C ALA A 611 9.54 4.78 36.84
N LEU A 612 9.81 5.05 35.56
CA LEU A 612 9.40 6.28 34.88
C LEU A 612 7.87 6.36 34.73
N GLU A 613 7.19 5.25 34.44
CA GLU A 613 5.73 5.20 34.39
C GLU A 613 5.10 5.51 35.77
N ARG A 614 5.66 4.96 36.86
CA ARG A 614 5.21 5.30 38.22
C ARG A 614 5.43 6.77 38.55
N GLN A 615 6.60 7.31 38.20
CA GLN A 615 6.92 8.71 38.41
C GLN A 615 6.01 9.64 37.60
N ALA A 616 5.70 9.26 36.36
CA ALA A 616 4.75 10.00 35.52
C ALA A 616 3.33 9.96 36.09
N ASP A 617 2.90 8.84 36.68
CA ASP A 617 1.59 8.72 37.33
C ASP A 617 1.54 9.50 38.65
N GLU A 618 2.63 9.52 39.43
CA GLU A 618 2.76 10.37 40.62
C GLU A 618 2.68 11.86 40.27
N VAL A 619 3.39 12.30 39.22
CA VAL A 619 3.32 13.69 38.74
C VAL A 619 1.91 14.05 38.26
N LYS A 620 1.25 13.14 37.52
CA LYS A 620 -0.17 13.33 37.12
C LYS A 620 -1.11 13.40 38.34
N PHE A 621 -0.85 12.58 39.35
CA PHE A 621 -1.63 12.59 40.59
C PHE A 621 -1.45 13.90 41.34
N ILE A 622 -0.22 14.38 41.52
CA ILE A 622 0.09 15.67 42.15
C ILE A 622 -0.52 16.83 41.36
N GLY A 623 -0.43 16.78 40.01
CA GLY A 623 -1.08 17.77 39.13
C GLY A 623 -2.60 17.81 39.32
N ARG A 624 -3.25 16.67 39.53
CA ARG A 624 -4.70 16.61 39.82
C ARG A 624 -5.05 17.14 41.21
N LEU A 625 -4.19 16.94 42.21
CA LEU A 625 -4.38 17.51 43.54
C LEU A 625 -4.26 19.04 43.56
N SER A 626 -3.50 19.60 42.62
CA SER A 626 -3.33 21.05 42.46
C SER A 626 -4.49 21.72 41.73
N ASP A 627 -5.42 20.94 41.13
CA ASP A 627 -6.59 21.44 40.43
C ASP A 627 -7.72 21.71 41.45
N PRO A 628 -8.15 22.96 41.65
CA PRO A 628 -9.17 23.31 42.62
C PRO A 628 -10.56 22.72 42.30
N THR A 629 -10.73 22.13 41.12
CA THR A 629 -11.99 21.47 40.71
C THR A 629 -12.02 19.98 41.01
N TYR A 630 -10.89 19.39 41.42
CA TYR A 630 -10.78 17.95 41.70
C TYR A 630 -11.33 17.59 43.10
N ARG A 631 -12.47 16.88 43.15
CA ARG A 631 -12.97 16.23 44.35
C ARG A 631 -12.65 14.73 44.28
N PRO A 632 -11.78 14.18 45.17
CA PRO A 632 -11.56 12.75 45.23
C PRO A 632 -12.88 12.06 45.68
N ARG A 633 -13.23 11.00 44.93
CA ARG A 633 -14.33 10.10 45.31
C ARG A 633 -13.88 9.12 46.37
#